data_c183e41389d60f22e15a8a23077e8fc3
#
_entry.id   c183e41389d60f22e15a8a23077e8fc3
#
_cell.length_a   1.000
_cell.length_b   1.000
_cell.length_c   1.000
_cell.angle_alpha   90.00
_cell.angle_beta   90.00
_cell.angle_gamma   90.00
#
_symmetry.space_group_name_H-M   'P 1'
#
loop_
_entity.id
_entity.type
_entity.pdbx_description
1 polymer ?
#
loop_
_entity_poly.entity_id
_entity_poly.type
_entity_poly.pdbx_seq_one_letter_code
_entity_poly.pdbx_strand_id
1 'polypeptide(L)'
;YDLNSGLSISEAALIELFKKLRPGEPPTLENARNHLVEQLFDPRHYDLERVGRYKLNQKLDLMDIIPVSHRMITKYDIVRLVRHMIQINTGAAFADDIDHLGNRRVKTVGELIQNKLRVGLRRMEHVIKERMSIRDQGGTLSPVSLVNIRPLVASLREFFGSSQLSQFMEETNPLSELRHKRTVSALGPGGLRRERAGFDVRDVHFSHYGRICPIETPEGPNIGLIGRLAAYATVNEFGFIETPYRKVRHYLDG
;
A
#
# COMPACT_ATOMS: atom_id res chain seq x y z
N TYR A 1 -2.23 -27.96 -27.77
CA TYR A 1 -0.75 -27.89 -27.59
C TYR A 1 -0.11 -28.63 -28.75
N ASP A 2 0.61 -27.91 -29.58
CA ASP A 2 1.34 -28.48 -30.71
C ASP A 2 2.60 -29.17 -30.16
N LEU A 3 2.54 -30.49 -29.99
CA LEU A 3 3.66 -31.32 -29.52
C LEU A 3 4.88 -31.28 -30.46
N ASN A 4 4.73 -30.65 -31.62
CA ASN A 4 5.77 -30.54 -32.65
C ASN A 4 6.66 -29.28 -32.52
N SER A 5 6.40 -28.39 -31.57
CA SER A 5 7.14 -27.11 -31.46
C SER A 5 8.49 -27.22 -30.75
N GLY A 6 8.84 -28.39 -30.21
CA GLY A 6 10.09 -28.57 -29.43
C GLY A 6 10.17 -27.80 -28.11
N LEU A 7 9.09 -27.10 -27.73
CA LEU A 7 9.01 -26.31 -26.50
C LEU A 7 8.48 -27.17 -25.34
N SER A 8 9.01 -26.94 -24.15
CA SER A 8 8.44 -27.51 -22.92
C SER A 8 7.06 -26.88 -22.62
N ILE A 9 6.20 -27.58 -21.87
CA ILE A 9 4.88 -27.07 -21.46
C ILE A 9 5.01 -25.72 -20.76
N SER A 10 6.03 -25.53 -19.93
CA SER A 10 6.27 -24.26 -19.24
C SER A 10 6.64 -23.11 -20.18
N GLU A 11 7.41 -23.38 -21.21
CA GLU A 11 7.80 -22.40 -22.23
C GLU A 11 6.62 -22.01 -23.12
N ALA A 12 5.83 -22.98 -23.53
CA ALA A 12 4.59 -22.72 -24.26
C ALA A 12 3.60 -21.87 -23.43
N ALA A 13 3.43 -22.17 -22.14
CA ALA A 13 2.61 -21.39 -21.22
C ALA A 13 3.13 -19.96 -21.04
N LEU A 14 4.44 -19.74 -20.94
CA LEU A 14 5.04 -18.40 -20.87
C LEU A 14 4.74 -17.57 -22.12
N ILE A 15 4.86 -18.16 -23.30
CA ILE A 15 4.56 -17.50 -24.58
C ILE A 15 3.08 -17.13 -24.66
N GLU A 16 2.17 -18.04 -24.30
CA GLU A 16 0.74 -17.76 -24.30
C GLU A 16 0.37 -16.67 -23.30
N LEU A 17 0.95 -16.67 -22.10
CA LEU A 17 0.76 -15.62 -21.13
C LEU A 17 1.25 -14.27 -21.66
N PHE A 18 2.42 -14.25 -22.29
CA PHE A 18 2.98 -13.03 -22.88
C PHE A 18 2.08 -12.46 -23.99
N LYS A 19 1.55 -13.30 -24.89
CA LYS A 19 0.59 -12.89 -25.93
C LYS A 19 -0.64 -12.19 -25.33
N LYS A 20 -1.14 -12.67 -24.18
CA LYS A 20 -2.29 -12.08 -23.48
C LYS A 20 -1.95 -10.76 -22.81
N LEU A 21 -0.74 -10.63 -22.23
CA LEU A 21 -0.30 -9.43 -21.51
C LEU A 21 0.18 -8.32 -22.45
N ARG A 22 0.78 -8.69 -23.59
CA ARG A 22 1.37 -7.78 -24.57
C ARG A 22 0.90 -8.12 -26.00
N PRO A 23 -0.38 -7.90 -26.33
CA PRO A 23 -0.87 -8.11 -27.67
C PRO A 23 -0.17 -7.15 -28.66
N GLY A 24 0.40 -7.71 -29.73
CA GLY A 24 1.10 -6.94 -30.77
C GLY A 24 2.63 -6.96 -30.69
N GLU A 25 3.24 -7.46 -29.60
CA GLU A 25 4.68 -7.69 -29.53
C GLU A 25 5.03 -9.12 -30.00
N PRO A 26 6.24 -9.33 -30.60
CA PRO A 26 6.65 -10.66 -31.04
C PRO A 26 6.78 -11.63 -29.86
N PRO A 27 6.03 -12.74 -29.84
CA PRO A 27 5.96 -13.65 -28.69
C PRO A 27 7.12 -14.65 -28.69
N THR A 28 8.35 -14.14 -28.53
CA THR A 28 9.52 -14.99 -28.35
C THR A 28 9.63 -15.47 -26.92
N LEU A 29 10.26 -16.63 -26.69
CA LEU A 29 10.49 -17.17 -25.36
C LEU A 29 11.32 -16.22 -24.49
N GLU A 30 12.32 -15.57 -25.08
CA GLU A 30 13.20 -14.62 -24.41
C GLU A 30 12.42 -13.39 -23.95
N ASN A 31 11.62 -12.77 -24.82
CA ASN A 31 10.79 -11.63 -24.48
C ASN A 31 9.77 -11.99 -23.38
N ALA A 32 9.15 -13.15 -23.49
CA ALA A 32 8.17 -13.62 -22.50
C ALA A 32 8.82 -13.83 -21.12
N ARG A 33 10.00 -14.44 -21.08
CA ARG A 33 10.74 -14.68 -19.83
C ARG A 33 11.20 -13.37 -19.20
N ASN A 34 11.84 -12.49 -19.97
CA ASN A 34 12.35 -11.21 -19.49
C ASN A 34 11.22 -10.35 -18.96
N HIS A 35 10.12 -10.23 -19.72
CA HIS A 35 8.95 -9.44 -19.30
C HIS A 35 8.37 -9.92 -17.97
N LEU A 36 8.15 -11.22 -17.78
CA LEU A 36 7.58 -11.75 -16.53
C LEU A 36 8.56 -11.65 -15.36
N VAL A 37 9.86 -11.89 -15.59
CA VAL A 37 10.87 -11.73 -14.54
C VAL A 37 10.97 -10.27 -14.11
N GLU A 38 11.05 -9.33 -15.04
CA GLU A 38 11.15 -7.91 -14.76
C GLU A 38 9.89 -7.38 -14.06
N GLN A 39 8.70 -7.78 -14.52
CA GLN A 39 7.43 -7.29 -13.97
C GLN A 39 7.14 -7.80 -12.55
N LEU A 40 7.43 -9.06 -12.24
CA LEU A 40 6.98 -9.70 -11.01
C LEU A 40 8.12 -9.99 -10.01
N PHE A 41 9.33 -10.27 -10.50
CA PHE A 41 10.41 -10.79 -9.66
C PHE A 41 11.63 -9.84 -9.56
N ASP A 42 11.60 -8.66 -10.21
CA ASP A 42 12.66 -7.67 -10.08
C ASP A 42 12.28 -6.65 -8.97
N PRO A 43 13.12 -6.52 -7.92
CA PRO A 43 12.85 -5.59 -6.81
C PRO A 43 12.81 -4.12 -7.22
N ARG A 44 13.31 -3.78 -8.41
CA ARG A 44 13.25 -2.41 -8.96
C ARG A 44 11.86 -2.06 -9.49
N HIS A 45 11.09 -3.07 -9.93
CA HIS A 45 9.78 -2.88 -10.53
C HIS A 45 8.63 -3.28 -9.60
N TYR A 46 8.82 -4.31 -8.78
CA TYR A 46 7.77 -4.83 -7.90
C TYR A 46 8.26 -5.06 -6.47
N ASP A 47 7.56 -4.50 -5.51
CA ASP A 47 7.84 -4.62 -4.09
C ASP A 47 6.51 -4.64 -3.31
N LEU A 48 6.25 -5.72 -2.59
CA LEU A 48 5.06 -5.86 -1.73
C LEU A 48 5.12 -4.95 -0.50
N GLU A 49 6.31 -4.49 -0.13
CA GLU A 49 6.61 -3.92 1.18
C GLU A 49 6.25 -4.88 2.33
N ARG A 50 6.50 -4.47 3.57
CA ARG A 50 6.20 -5.31 4.75
C ARG A 50 4.70 -5.58 4.91
N VAL A 51 3.89 -4.56 4.67
CA VAL A 51 2.43 -4.64 4.85
C VAL A 51 1.80 -5.57 3.82
N GLY A 52 2.18 -5.44 2.54
CA GLY A 52 1.68 -6.33 1.48
C GLY A 52 2.06 -7.78 1.73
N ARG A 53 3.33 -8.04 2.13
CA ARG A 53 3.78 -9.40 2.50
C ARG A 53 3.02 -9.95 3.70
N TYR A 54 2.82 -9.16 4.74
CA TYR A 54 2.04 -9.57 5.92
C TYR A 54 0.62 -9.98 5.54
N LYS A 55 -0.09 -9.13 4.78
CA LYS A 55 -1.47 -9.42 4.35
C LYS A 55 -1.56 -10.62 3.41
N LEU A 56 -0.63 -10.75 2.47
CA LEU A 56 -0.59 -11.88 1.56
C LEU A 56 -0.36 -13.20 2.32
N ASN A 57 0.60 -13.20 3.26
CA ASN A 57 0.88 -14.36 4.11
C ASN A 57 -0.34 -14.74 4.97
N GLN A 58 -0.99 -13.76 5.58
CA GLN A 58 -2.20 -13.98 6.39
C GLN A 58 -3.34 -14.59 5.54
N LYS A 59 -3.55 -14.07 4.33
CA LYS A 59 -4.63 -14.51 3.44
C LYS A 59 -4.41 -15.91 2.88
N LEU A 60 -3.17 -16.27 2.61
CA LEU A 60 -2.79 -17.52 1.93
C LEU A 60 -2.20 -18.58 2.86
N ASP A 61 -2.27 -18.37 4.19
CA ASP A 61 -1.67 -19.24 5.22
C ASP A 61 -0.18 -19.50 4.99
N LEU A 62 0.57 -18.41 4.78
CA LEU A 62 2.01 -18.45 4.49
C LEU A 62 2.88 -17.88 5.62
N MET A 63 2.30 -17.58 6.79
CA MET A 63 3.02 -16.91 7.89
C MET A 63 4.24 -17.69 8.37
N ASP A 64 4.15 -19.02 8.40
CA ASP A 64 5.22 -19.92 8.84
C ASP A 64 6.17 -20.33 7.70
N ILE A 65 5.85 -19.98 6.46
CA ILE A 65 6.59 -20.43 5.27
C ILE A 65 7.47 -19.32 4.72
N ILE A 66 6.92 -18.09 4.63
CA ILE A 66 7.60 -16.95 4.03
C ILE A 66 7.69 -15.83 5.05
N PRO A 67 8.89 -15.40 5.45
CA PRO A 67 9.04 -14.34 6.44
C PRO A 67 8.56 -12.98 5.90
N VAL A 68 8.03 -12.13 6.78
CA VAL A 68 7.53 -10.78 6.43
C VAL A 68 8.64 -9.86 5.88
N SER A 69 9.90 -10.19 6.15
CA SER A 69 11.06 -9.49 5.57
C SER A 69 11.26 -9.76 4.07
N HIS A 70 10.70 -10.87 3.55
CA HIS A 70 10.79 -11.20 2.13
C HIS A 70 9.76 -10.41 1.31
N ARG A 71 10.17 -9.27 0.77
CA ARG A 71 9.29 -8.29 0.12
C ARG A 71 8.95 -8.61 -1.34
N MET A 72 9.61 -9.60 -1.93
CA MET A 72 9.38 -10.02 -3.32
C MET A 72 8.28 -11.08 -3.40
N ILE A 73 7.52 -11.05 -4.49
CA ILE A 73 6.59 -12.13 -4.80
C ILE A 73 7.37 -13.40 -5.19
N THR A 74 6.89 -14.55 -4.80
CA THR A 74 7.48 -15.84 -5.12
C THR A 74 6.56 -16.64 -6.06
N LYS A 75 7.11 -17.63 -6.76
CA LYS A 75 6.30 -18.54 -7.58
C LYS A 75 5.24 -19.28 -6.72
N TYR A 76 5.58 -19.54 -5.46
CA TYR A 76 4.67 -20.18 -4.51
C TYR A 76 3.47 -19.30 -4.16
N ASP A 77 3.70 -17.99 -3.98
CA ASP A 77 2.63 -17.02 -3.78
C ASP A 77 1.64 -17.03 -4.95
N ILE A 78 2.14 -17.06 -6.18
CA ILE A 78 1.30 -17.07 -7.38
C ILE A 78 0.41 -18.32 -7.41
N VAL A 79 0.98 -19.49 -7.14
CA VAL A 79 0.22 -20.75 -7.11
C VAL A 79 -0.87 -20.72 -6.06
N ARG A 80 -0.55 -20.24 -4.85
CA ARG A 80 -1.52 -20.11 -3.75
C ARG A 80 -2.60 -19.09 -4.05
N LEU A 81 -2.24 -17.97 -4.68
CA LEU A 81 -3.18 -16.92 -5.08
C LEU A 81 -4.17 -17.45 -6.14
N VAL A 82 -3.68 -18.13 -7.18
CA VAL A 82 -4.55 -18.73 -8.20
C VAL A 82 -5.48 -19.78 -7.59
N ARG A 83 -4.96 -20.63 -6.69
CA ARG A 83 -5.79 -21.59 -5.93
C ARG A 83 -6.90 -20.88 -5.17
N HIS A 84 -6.58 -19.79 -4.47
CA HIS A 84 -7.55 -19.02 -3.69
C HIS A 84 -8.61 -18.36 -4.60
N MET A 85 -8.22 -17.84 -5.75
CA MET A 85 -9.16 -17.31 -6.75
C MET A 85 -10.14 -18.39 -7.26
N ILE A 86 -9.65 -19.61 -7.53
CA ILE A 86 -10.50 -20.72 -7.92
C ILE A 86 -11.47 -21.08 -6.78
N GLN A 87 -11.01 -21.09 -5.54
CA GLN A 87 -11.87 -21.35 -4.37
C GLN A 87 -12.99 -20.32 -4.24
N ILE A 88 -12.70 -19.02 -4.47
CA ILE A 88 -13.75 -17.98 -4.49
C ILE A 88 -14.76 -18.26 -5.61
N ASN A 89 -14.29 -18.56 -6.82
CA ASN A 89 -15.17 -18.82 -7.96
C ASN A 89 -16.05 -20.09 -7.76
N THR A 90 -15.57 -21.07 -7.04
CA THR A 90 -16.32 -22.29 -6.73
C THR A 90 -17.18 -22.19 -5.46
N GLY A 91 -17.17 -21.04 -4.78
CA GLY A 91 -17.91 -20.85 -3.53
C GLY A 91 -17.28 -21.52 -2.29
N ALA A 92 -16.08 -22.07 -2.42
CA ALA A 92 -15.33 -22.66 -1.31
C ALA A 92 -14.61 -21.65 -0.42
N ALA A 93 -14.47 -20.41 -0.87
CA ALA A 93 -13.94 -19.27 -0.11
C ALA A 93 -14.75 -18.00 -0.41
N PHE A 94 -14.67 -17.02 0.48
CA PHE A 94 -15.34 -15.74 0.34
C PHE A 94 -14.37 -14.65 -0.12
N ALA A 95 -14.88 -13.71 -0.92
CA ALA A 95 -14.16 -12.48 -1.23
C ALA A 95 -13.94 -11.64 0.03
N ASP A 96 -12.89 -10.83 0.03
CA ASP A 96 -12.61 -9.93 1.14
C ASP A 96 -13.68 -8.84 1.25
N ASP A 97 -14.06 -8.53 2.49
CA ASP A 97 -14.83 -7.36 2.81
C ASP A 97 -13.89 -6.14 2.78
N ILE A 98 -14.08 -5.29 1.78
CA ILE A 98 -13.23 -4.11 1.55
C ILE A 98 -13.40 -3.01 2.61
N ASP A 99 -14.53 -2.97 3.31
CA ASP A 99 -14.83 -1.96 4.33
C ASP A 99 -14.40 -2.39 5.73
N HIS A 100 -14.05 -3.66 5.89
CA HIS A 100 -13.53 -4.17 7.15
C HIS A 100 -12.19 -3.49 7.51
N LEU A 101 -12.04 -2.96 8.73
CA LEU A 101 -10.81 -2.27 9.18
C LEU A 101 -9.56 -3.17 9.23
N GLY A 102 -9.72 -4.48 9.17
CA GLY A 102 -8.63 -5.41 8.92
C GLY A 102 -8.07 -5.36 7.48
N ASN A 103 -8.79 -4.77 6.53
CA ASN A 103 -8.40 -4.62 5.13
C ASN A 103 -8.14 -3.14 4.74
N ARG A 104 -8.59 -2.20 5.58
CA ARG A 104 -8.34 -0.76 5.44
C ARG A 104 -7.31 -0.33 6.47
N ARG A 105 -6.14 0.08 6.02
CA ARG A 105 -5.07 0.55 6.90
C ARG A 105 -4.97 2.07 6.94
N VAL A 106 -4.42 2.60 8.01
CA VAL A 106 -4.14 4.01 8.20
C VAL A 106 -2.69 4.29 7.81
N LYS A 107 -2.47 5.33 7.01
CA LYS A 107 -1.14 5.92 6.79
C LYS A 107 -0.89 6.94 7.88
N THR A 108 0.11 6.70 8.70
CA THR A 108 0.53 7.65 9.75
C THR A 108 1.25 8.86 9.14
N VAL A 109 1.37 9.93 9.92
CA VAL A 109 2.10 11.16 9.51
C VAL A 109 3.53 10.82 9.09
N GLY A 110 4.21 9.94 9.82
CA GLY A 110 5.57 9.50 9.49
C GLY A 110 5.67 8.88 8.11
N GLU A 111 4.72 8.01 7.73
CA GLU A 111 4.67 7.38 6.40
C GLU A 111 4.42 8.41 5.29
N LEU A 112 3.53 9.38 5.53
CA LEU A 112 3.24 10.44 4.56
C LEU A 112 4.47 11.32 4.30
N ILE A 113 5.19 11.71 5.35
CA ILE A 113 6.43 12.48 5.25
C ILE A 113 7.52 11.65 4.56
N GLN A 114 7.69 10.37 4.94
CA GLN A 114 8.65 9.46 4.31
C GLN A 114 8.43 9.37 2.80
N ASN A 115 7.18 9.26 2.35
CA ASN A 115 6.87 9.19 0.93
C ASN A 115 7.26 10.50 0.20
N LYS A 116 7.05 11.65 0.80
CA LYS A 116 7.47 12.94 0.23
C LYS A 116 9.00 13.10 0.23
N LEU A 117 9.68 12.66 1.29
CA LEU A 117 11.14 12.61 1.34
C LEU A 117 11.70 11.72 0.23
N ARG A 118 11.14 10.52 0.04
CA ARG A 118 11.56 9.58 -1.01
C ARG A 118 11.44 10.20 -2.42
N VAL A 119 10.34 10.92 -2.70
CA VAL A 119 10.16 11.64 -3.97
C VAL A 119 11.21 12.74 -4.14
N GLY A 120 11.44 13.55 -3.11
CA GLY A 120 12.45 14.61 -3.13
C GLY A 120 13.87 14.09 -3.32
N LEU A 121 14.22 12.98 -2.64
CA LEU A 121 15.51 12.31 -2.77
C LEU A 121 15.73 11.73 -4.17
N ARG A 122 14.72 11.07 -4.75
CA ARG A 122 14.82 10.56 -6.14
C ARG A 122 15.03 11.67 -7.16
N ARG A 123 14.35 12.81 -7.00
CA ARG A 123 14.58 14.00 -7.86
C ARG A 123 15.99 14.53 -7.69
N MET A 124 16.51 14.59 -6.46
CA MET A 124 17.87 15.02 -6.18
C MET A 124 18.89 14.05 -6.79
N GLU A 125 18.69 12.74 -6.65
CA GLU A 125 19.51 11.68 -7.25
C GLU A 125 19.59 11.84 -8.77
N HIS A 126 18.45 12.09 -9.43
CA HIS A 126 18.40 12.30 -10.88
C HIS A 126 19.25 13.51 -11.30
N VAL A 127 19.12 14.64 -10.60
CA VAL A 127 19.93 15.84 -10.87
C VAL A 127 21.43 15.60 -10.64
N ILE A 128 21.78 14.83 -9.61
CA ILE A 128 23.18 14.46 -9.35
C ILE A 128 23.74 13.63 -10.51
N LYS A 129 23.02 12.61 -10.95
CA LYS A 129 23.42 11.74 -12.09
C LYS A 129 23.59 12.55 -13.37
N GLU A 130 22.66 13.46 -13.66
CA GLU A 130 22.72 14.36 -14.81
C GLU A 130 23.97 15.26 -14.74
N ARG A 131 24.23 15.88 -13.60
CA ARG A 131 25.44 16.71 -13.41
C ARG A 131 26.73 15.93 -13.52
N MET A 132 26.76 14.69 -13.04
CA MET A 132 27.93 13.81 -13.18
C MET A 132 28.20 13.52 -14.65
N SER A 133 27.18 13.16 -15.44
CA SER A 133 27.38 12.82 -16.86
C SER A 133 27.81 14.02 -17.73
N ILE A 134 27.36 15.24 -17.39
CA ILE A 134 27.75 16.45 -18.12
C ILE A 134 29.19 16.87 -17.79
N ARG A 135 29.65 16.67 -16.54
CA ARG A 135 30.94 17.12 -16.05
C ARG A 135 32.11 16.14 -16.22
N ASP A 136 31.86 14.96 -16.75
CA ASP A 136 32.89 13.94 -16.98
C ASP A 136 33.98 14.39 -18.00
N GLN A 137 33.88 15.60 -18.50
CA GLN A 137 34.76 16.22 -19.51
C GLN A 137 35.89 17.12 -18.96
N GLY A 138 36.36 16.91 -17.71
CA GLY A 138 37.66 17.45 -17.30
C GLY A 138 37.69 18.47 -16.14
N GLY A 139 36.83 18.35 -15.13
CA GLY A 139 36.88 19.14 -13.89
C GLY A 139 36.93 18.32 -12.60
N THR A 140 37.60 18.84 -11.57
CA THR A 140 37.55 18.23 -10.21
C THR A 140 36.12 18.29 -9.66
N LEU A 141 35.49 17.12 -9.53
CA LEU A 141 34.14 16.98 -8.97
C LEU A 141 34.20 17.04 -7.44
N SER A 142 33.56 18.04 -6.87
CA SER A 142 33.30 18.10 -5.43
C SER A 142 31.87 17.64 -5.13
N PRO A 143 31.62 16.83 -4.07
CA PRO A 143 30.27 16.43 -3.68
C PRO A 143 29.33 17.64 -3.47
N VAL A 144 29.85 18.73 -2.93
CA VAL A 144 29.09 19.97 -2.69
C VAL A 144 28.60 20.62 -4.00
N SER A 145 29.37 20.51 -5.08
CA SER A 145 28.98 21.07 -6.39
C SER A 145 27.93 20.24 -7.11
N LEU A 146 27.79 18.96 -6.76
CA LEU A 146 26.83 18.02 -7.35
C LEU A 146 25.50 18.05 -6.65
N VAL A 147 25.50 18.14 -5.31
CA VAL A 147 24.28 18.04 -4.50
C VAL A 147 23.47 19.33 -4.57
N ASN A 148 22.18 19.19 -4.87
CA ASN A 148 21.20 20.27 -4.82
C ASN A 148 20.03 19.86 -3.93
N ILE A 149 19.89 20.50 -2.78
CA ILE A 149 18.83 20.19 -1.80
C ILE A 149 17.46 20.80 -2.15
N ARG A 150 17.37 21.68 -3.15
CA ARG A 150 16.12 22.37 -3.51
C ARG A 150 14.96 21.43 -3.82
N PRO A 151 15.11 20.33 -4.58
CA PRO A 151 14.02 19.39 -4.85
C PRO A 151 13.48 18.72 -3.58
N LEU A 152 14.36 18.44 -2.61
CA LEU A 152 13.96 17.86 -1.33
C LEU A 152 13.16 18.84 -0.50
N VAL A 153 13.68 20.08 -0.34
CA VAL A 153 13.00 21.16 0.39
C VAL A 153 11.66 21.51 -0.27
N ALA A 154 11.59 21.55 -1.60
CA ALA A 154 10.35 21.81 -2.34
C ALA A 154 9.30 20.74 -2.08
N SER A 155 9.68 19.45 -2.06
CA SER A 155 8.77 18.34 -1.78
C SER A 155 8.17 18.41 -0.37
N LEU A 156 8.96 18.80 0.64
CA LEU A 156 8.48 18.98 2.01
C LEU A 156 7.57 20.21 2.15
N ARG A 157 7.96 21.34 1.54
CA ARG A 157 7.14 22.57 1.52
C ARG A 157 5.79 22.33 0.84
N GLU A 158 5.78 21.58 -0.25
CA GLU A 158 4.54 21.17 -0.93
C GLU A 158 3.62 20.37 0.03
N PHE A 159 4.18 19.44 0.81
CA PHE A 159 3.38 18.66 1.76
C PHE A 159 2.79 19.54 2.87
N PHE A 160 3.62 20.31 3.57
CA PHE A 160 3.15 21.12 4.69
C PHE A 160 2.30 22.32 4.26
N GLY A 161 2.49 22.86 3.06
CA GLY A 161 1.77 24.04 2.59
C GLY A 161 0.50 23.77 1.78
N SER A 162 0.40 22.59 1.12
CA SER A 162 -0.72 22.31 0.20
C SER A 162 -1.40 20.97 0.41
N SER A 163 -0.92 20.12 1.32
CA SER A 163 -1.59 18.85 1.61
C SER A 163 -2.89 19.07 2.38
N GLN A 164 -3.97 18.40 1.95
CA GLN A 164 -5.26 18.40 2.66
C GLN A 164 -5.14 17.86 4.11
N LEU A 165 -4.15 17.02 4.40
CA LEU A 165 -3.91 16.42 5.70
C LEU A 165 -3.01 17.26 6.60
N SER A 166 -2.33 18.28 6.04
CA SER A 166 -1.61 19.27 6.82
C SER A 166 -2.55 20.43 7.12
N GLN A 167 -2.92 20.58 8.37
CA GLN A 167 -3.95 21.52 8.84
C GLN A 167 -3.44 22.34 10.01
N PHE A 168 -4.01 23.52 10.23
CA PHE A 168 -3.80 24.26 11.47
C PHE A 168 -4.32 23.45 12.65
N MET A 169 -3.53 23.38 13.73
CA MET A 169 -3.92 22.70 14.95
C MET A 169 -5.06 23.46 15.64
N GLU A 170 -6.06 22.73 16.11
CA GLU A 170 -7.09 23.26 16.99
C GLU A 170 -6.52 23.37 18.41
N GLU A 171 -6.20 24.59 18.85
CA GLU A 171 -5.47 24.84 20.11
C GLU A 171 -6.36 25.52 21.17
N THR A 172 -7.66 25.33 21.12
CA THR A 172 -8.61 25.96 22.08
C THR A 172 -8.34 25.47 23.52
N ASN A 173 -8.04 24.18 23.68
CA ASN A 173 -7.67 23.56 24.94
C ASN A 173 -6.88 22.26 24.66
N PRO A 174 -6.18 21.67 25.64
CA PRO A 174 -5.40 20.44 25.42
C PRO A 174 -6.20 19.25 24.89
N LEU A 175 -7.49 19.15 25.23
CA LEU A 175 -8.36 18.07 24.75
C LEU A 175 -8.69 18.24 23.28
N SER A 176 -8.95 19.46 22.78
CA SER A 176 -9.21 19.72 21.37
C SER A 176 -7.97 19.41 20.52
N GLU A 177 -6.79 19.74 21.01
CA GLU A 177 -5.52 19.39 20.36
C GLU A 177 -5.34 17.86 20.25
N LEU A 178 -5.55 17.12 21.35
CA LEU A 178 -5.48 15.65 21.35
C LEU A 178 -6.52 15.06 20.39
N ARG A 179 -7.75 15.54 20.43
CA ARG A 179 -8.84 15.13 19.54
C ARG A 179 -8.46 15.36 18.06
N HIS A 180 -7.88 16.49 17.72
CA HIS A 180 -7.44 16.79 16.35
C HIS A 180 -6.35 15.81 15.87
N LYS A 181 -5.37 15.50 16.72
CA LYS A 181 -4.31 14.51 16.43
C LYS A 181 -4.85 13.09 16.23
N ARG A 182 -5.98 12.74 16.81
CA ARG A 182 -6.64 11.42 16.67
C ARG A 182 -7.62 11.34 15.50
N THR A 183 -7.64 12.33 14.62
CA THR A 183 -8.49 12.33 13.42
C THR A 183 -8.02 11.28 12.41
N VAL A 184 -8.96 10.51 11.87
CA VAL A 184 -8.75 9.56 10.78
C VAL A 184 -9.56 10.04 9.58
N SER A 185 -8.92 10.17 8.42
CA SER A 185 -9.56 10.66 7.20
C SER A 185 -9.44 9.63 6.08
N ALA A 186 -10.53 9.35 5.39
CA ALA A 186 -10.52 8.56 4.16
C ALA A 186 -10.07 9.39 2.94
N LEU A 187 -9.96 10.70 3.10
CA LEU A 187 -9.54 11.63 2.06
C LEU A 187 -8.01 11.81 2.02
N GLY A 188 -7.51 12.49 1.01
CA GLY A 188 -6.11 12.82 0.88
C GLY A 188 -5.35 11.92 -0.10
N PRO A 189 -4.01 11.99 -0.12
CA PRO A 189 -3.17 11.26 -1.07
C PRO A 189 -3.34 9.73 -0.95
N GLY A 190 -3.81 9.09 -2.04
CA GLY A 190 -4.09 7.66 -2.07
C GLY A 190 -5.40 7.25 -1.39
N GLY A 191 -6.22 8.21 -0.94
CA GLY A 191 -7.54 7.99 -0.38
C GLY A 191 -8.67 8.21 -1.39
N LEU A 192 -9.89 8.33 -0.88
CA LEU A 192 -11.11 8.51 -1.67
C LEU A 192 -11.29 9.99 -2.07
N ARG A 193 -12.05 10.19 -3.14
CA ARG A 193 -12.62 11.50 -3.50
C ARG A 193 -14.06 11.58 -3.01
N ARG A 194 -14.48 12.71 -2.49
CA ARG A 194 -15.84 12.93 -1.94
C ARG A 194 -16.93 12.53 -2.92
N GLU A 195 -16.76 12.89 -4.18
CA GLU A 195 -17.74 12.66 -5.26
C GLU A 195 -17.86 11.18 -5.63
N ARG A 196 -16.83 10.37 -5.33
CA ARG A 196 -16.79 8.95 -5.62
C ARG A 196 -17.09 8.06 -4.41
N ALA A 197 -17.26 8.67 -3.24
CA ALA A 197 -17.56 7.95 -2.02
C ALA A 197 -19.07 7.70 -1.93
N GLY A 198 -19.50 6.46 -2.15
CA GLY A 198 -20.87 5.99 -1.97
C GLY A 198 -21.27 5.88 -0.49
N PHE A 199 -22.45 5.34 -0.24
CA PHE A 199 -22.95 5.13 1.13
C PHE A 199 -22.13 4.07 1.88
N ASP A 200 -21.76 2.97 1.24
CA ASP A 200 -21.09 1.85 1.88
C ASP A 200 -19.81 2.26 2.64
N VAL A 201 -18.99 3.14 2.02
CA VAL A 201 -17.74 3.61 2.64
C VAL A 201 -17.95 4.66 3.74
N ARG A 202 -19.17 5.22 3.85
CA ARG A 202 -19.57 6.23 4.86
C ARG A 202 -20.30 5.63 6.04
N ASP A 203 -20.78 4.39 5.89
CA ASP A 203 -21.53 3.70 6.92
C ASP A 203 -20.62 3.24 8.08
N VAL A 204 -21.25 2.98 9.21
CA VAL A 204 -20.58 2.38 10.36
C VAL A 204 -20.54 0.87 10.19
N HIS A 205 -19.35 0.36 9.94
CA HIS A 205 -19.10 -1.06 9.82
C HIS A 205 -18.93 -1.71 11.20
N PHE A 206 -19.32 -2.99 11.38
CA PHE A 206 -19.18 -3.68 12.67
C PHE A 206 -17.74 -3.73 13.18
N SER A 207 -16.73 -3.74 12.28
CA SER A 207 -15.32 -3.68 12.66
C SER A 207 -14.88 -2.35 13.29
N HIS A 208 -15.72 -1.31 13.23
CA HIS A 208 -15.47 -0.02 13.88
C HIS A 208 -15.56 -0.09 15.40
N TYR A 209 -16.26 -1.10 15.95
CA TYR A 209 -16.44 -1.24 17.39
C TYR A 209 -15.11 -1.20 18.14
N GLY A 210 -14.99 -0.29 19.09
CA GLY A 210 -13.76 -0.06 19.86
C GLY A 210 -12.60 0.60 19.09
N ARG A 211 -12.71 0.83 17.80
CA ARG A 211 -11.64 1.38 16.92
C ARG A 211 -11.94 2.80 16.45
N ILE A 212 -13.10 3.01 15.89
CA ILE A 212 -13.53 4.33 15.39
C ILE A 212 -14.84 4.70 16.09
N CYS A 213 -14.95 5.95 16.57
CA CYS A 213 -16.18 6.46 17.17
C CYS A 213 -17.30 6.49 16.12
N PRO A 214 -18.45 5.84 16.36
CA PRO A 214 -19.53 5.77 15.38
C PRO A 214 -20.34 7.08 15.26
N ILE A 215 -20.14 8.02 16.18
CA ILE A 215 -20.95 9.25 16.28
C ILE A 215 -20.15 10.47 15.83
N GLU A 216 -18.85 10.50 16.13
CA GLU A 216 -18.02 11.67 15.87
C GLU A 216 -17.56 11.72 14.41
N THR A 217 -18.39 12.34 13.57
CA THR A 217 -18.15 12.60 12.15
C THR A 217 -18.70 13.96 11.77
N PRO A 218 -18.14 14.69 10.80
CA PRO A 218 -18.69 15.95 10.32
C PRO A 218 -20.06 15.76 9.66
N GLU A 219 -20.88 16.81 9.67
CA GLU A 219 -22.07 16.90 8.84
C GLU A 219 -21.70 17.32 7.40
N GLY A 220 -22.56 16.99 6.44
CA GLY A 220 -22.40 17.39 5.04
C GLY A 220 -21.53 16.44 4.21
N PRO A 221 -20.76 16.96 3.21
CA PRO A 221 -20.06 16.15 2.21
C PRO A 221 -19.01 15.20 2.77
N ASN A 222 -18.52 15.46 3.97
CA ASN A 222 -17.47 14.66 4.63
C ASN A 222 -18.01 13.62 5.61
N ILE A 223 -19.33 13.47 5.73
CA ILE A 223 -19.94 12.49 6.63
C ILE A 223 -19.41 11.09 6.36
N GLY A 224 -19.02 10.37 7.41
CA GLY A 224 -18.47 9.02 7.33
C GLY A 224 -17.04 8.92 6.75
N LEU A 225 -16.52 9.98 6.11
CA LEU A 225 -15.17 9.99 5.54
C LEU A 225 -14.10 10.51 6.50
N ILE A 226 -14.50 11.29 7.47
CA ILE A 226 -13.66 11.80 8.55
C ILE A 226 -14.23 11.31 9.86
N GLY A 227 -13.43 10.67 10.67
CA GLY A 227 -13.80 10.13 11.98
C GLY A 227 -12.72 10.36 13.03
N ARG A 228 -12.90 9.76 14.19
CA ARG A 228 -11.96 9.81 15.31
C ARG A 228 -11.69 8.42 15.83
N LEU A 229 -10.43 8.17 16.20
CA LEU A 229 -10.07 6.94 16.89
C LEU A 229 -10.81 6.86 18.23
N ALA A 230 -11.36 5.70 18.56
CA ALA A 230 -11.94 5.42 19.87
C ALA A 230 -10.86 5.53 20.97
N ALA A 231 -11.27 5.71 22.23
CA ALA A 231 -10.38 6.06 23.34
C ALA A 231 -9.17 5.13 23.48
N TYR A 232 -9.37 3.82 23.39
CA TYR A 232 -8.31 2.81 23.53
C TYR A 232 -7.76 2.30 22.19
N ALA A 233 -8.21 2.85 21.06
CA ALA A 233 -7.74 2.46 19.76
C ALA A 233 -6.31 2.96 19.52
N THR A 234 -5.48 2.08 18.99
CA THR A 234 -4.10 2.35 18.57
C THR A 234 -3.88 1.88 17.14
N VAL A 235 -2.82 2.34 16.50
CA VAL A 235 -2.41 1.88 15.17
C VAL A 235 -1.18 1.00 15.32
N ASN A 236 -1.23 -0.22 14.79
CA ASN A 236 -0.11 -1.14 14.87
C ASN A 236 1.01 -0.81 13.87
N GLU A 237 2.10 -1.57 13.90
CA GLU A 237 3.27 -1.37 13.04
C GLU A 237 2.97 -1.51 11.52
N PHE A 238 1.88 -2.17 11.15
CA PHE A 238 1.42 -2.32 9.77
C PHE A 238 0.40 -1.27 9.34
N GLY A 239 -0.04 -0.41 10.26
CA GLY A 239 -1.04 0.61 10.00
C GLY A 239 -2.50 0.19 10.25
N PHE A 240 -2.76 -0.98 10.83
CA PHE A 240 -4.11 -1.41 11.18
C PHE A 240 -4.51 -0.91 12.55
N ILE A 241 -5.80 -0.54 12.70
CA ILE A 241 -6.33 -0.06 13.96
C ILE A 241 -6.64 -1.25 14.85
N GLU A 242 -6.07 -1.25 16.04
CA GLU A 242 -6.26 -2.27 17.07
C GLU A 242 -6.88 -1.69 18.33
N THR A 243 -7.57 -2.54 19.08
CA THR A 243 -8.19 -2.16 20.36
C THR A 243 -8.19 -3.36 21.31
N PRO A 244 -8.03 -3.15 22.62
CA PRO A 244 -8.07 -4.25 23.58
C PRO A 244 -9.51 -4.76 23.78
N TYR A 245 -9.68 -6.08 23.76
CA TYR A 245 -10.92 -6.76 24.13
C TYR A 245 -10.72 -7.65 25.35
N ARG A 246 -11.75 -7.78 26.17
CA ARG A 246 -11.78 -8.78 27.23
C ARG A 246 -12.32 -10.09 26.65
N LYS A 247 -11.59 -11.19 26.85
CA LYS A 247 -12.06 -12.53 26.49
C LYS A 247 -13.22 -12.92 27.43
N VAL A 248 -14.39 -13.18 26.86
CA VAL A 248 -15.55 -13.68 27.60
C VAL A 248 -15.47 -15.21 27.66
N ARG A 249 -15.64 -15.76 28.86
CA ARG A 249 -15.83 -17.20 29.06
C ARG A 249 -17.31 -17.42 29.37
N HIS A 250 -18.00 -18.15 28.52
CA HIS A 250 -19.33 -18.65 28.83
C HIS A 250 -19.14 -19.89 29.69
N TYR A 251 -19.53 -19.82 30.94
CA TYR A 251 -19.77 -21.02 31.75
C TYR A 251 -21.17 -21.47 31.37
N LEU A 252 -21.28 -22.58 30.68
CA LEU A 252 -22.54 -23.32 30.62
C LEU A 252 -22.67 -23.91 32.02
N ASP A 253 -23.42 -23.27 32.90
CA ASP A 253 -23.87 -23.90 34.14
C ASP A 253 -24.76 -25.06 33.70
N GLY A 254 -24.28 -26.27 33.98
CA GLY A 254 -24.98 -27.51 33.71
C GLY A 254 -26.19 -27.69 34.64
#